data_e1f5778a796f877d2f5ac489b6c83a94
#
_entry.id   e1f5778a796f877d2f5ac489b6c83a94
#
_cell.length_a   1.000
_cell.length_b   1.000
_cell.length_c   1.000
_cell.angle_alpha   90.00
_cell.angle_beta   90.00
_cell.angle_gamma   90.00
#
_symmetry.space_group_name_H-M   'P 1'
#
loop_
_entity.id
_entity.type
_entity.pdbx_description
1 polymer ?
#
loop_
_entity_poly.entity_id
_entity_poly.type
_entity_poly.pdbx_seq_one_letter_code
_entity_poly.pdbx_strand_id
1 'polypeptide(L)'
;MKNLGIFILVAAAFFTMNAQAADKVMTKENGMFVVNTTTLAGDVDGYVETTPLKIYIKSDKVDHIEALPNQETPKYFQMVKKGLLSKWNGKKVKSVLLELKSETDAVTGATYTSNAVIENVKRGLQYYQKNKK
;
A
#
# COMPACT_ATOMS: atom_id res chain seq x y z
N MET A 1 31.64 -30.50 -15.14
CA MET A 1 31.58 -29.33 -16.01
C MET A 1 30.19 -28.89 -16.39
N LYS A 2 29.35 -29.82 -16.81
CA LYS A 2 27.97 -29.50 -17.09
C LYS A 2 27.21 -28.98 -15.87
N ASN A 3 27.53 -29.56 -14.70
CA ASN A 3 26.90 -29.13 -13.46
C ASN A 3 27.27 -27.71 -13.07
N LEU A 4 28.47 -27.28 -13.42
CA LEU A 4 28.92 -25.94 -13.11
C LEU A 4 28.10 -24.87 -13.86
N GLY A 5 27.84 -25.13 -15.13
CA GLY A 5 27.01 -24.19 -15.93
C GLY A 5 25.59 -24.06 -15.39
N ILE A 6 24.98 -25.17 -15.02
CA ILE A 6 23.65 -25.18 -14.44
C ILE A 6 23.63 -24.43 -13.12
N PHE A 7 24.65 -24.64 -12.31
CA PHE A 7 24.76 -23.97 -11.01
C PHE A 7 24.81 -22.44 -11.18
N ILE A 8 25.60 -21.95 -12.11
CA ILE A 8 25.71 -20.52 -12.38
C ILE A 8 24.37 -19.92 -12.82
N LEU A 9 23.65 -20.64 -13.67
CA LEU A 9 22.37 -20.19 -14.17
C LEU A 9 21.36 -20.05 -13.02
N VAL A 10 21.32 -21.00 -12.12
CA VAL A 10 20.42 -20.96 -10.98
C VAL A 10 20.74 -19.78 -10.08
N ALA A 11 22.00 -19.52 -9.83
CA ALA A 11 22.40 -18.39 -9.00
C ALA A 11 21.98 -17.06 -9.61
N ALA A 12 22.14 -16.91 -10.92
CA ALA A 12 21.73 -15.68 -11.61
C ALA A 12 20.23 -15.47 -11.55
N ALA A 13 19.45 -16.53 -11.74
CA ALA A 13 17.99 -16.43 -11.69
C ALA A 13 17.54 -16.03 -10.28
N PHE A 14 18.13 -16.60 -9.27
CA PHE A 14 17.79 -16.26 -7.88
C PHE A 14 18.06 -14.79 -7.59
N PHE A 15 19.19 -14.28 -8.01
CA PHE A 15 19.53 -12.87 -7.80
C PHE A 15 18.54 -11.94 -8.48
N THR A 16 18.17 -12.25 -9.70
CA THR A 16 17.22 -11.44 -10.44
C THR A 16 15.85 -11.39 -9.77
N MET A 17 15.39 -12.52 -9.25
CA MET A 17 14.09 -12.57 -8.56
C MET A 17 14.08 -11.69 -7.31
N ASN A 18 15.16 -11.73 -6.54
CA ASN A 18 15.24 -10.90 -5.34
C ASN A 18 15.20 -9.42 -5.65
N ALA A 19 15.92 -8.99 -6.66
CA ALA A 19 15.94 -7.58 -7.06
C ALA A 19 14.55 -7.12 -7.48
N GLN A 20 13.84 -7.93 -8.27
CA GLN A 20 12.50 -7.57 -8.73
C GLN A 20 11.49 -7.52 -7.61
N ALA A 21 11.57 -8.45 -6.66
CA ALA A 21 10.64 -8.47 -5.53
C ALA A 21 10.75 -7.22 -4.68
N ALA A 22 11.95 -6.67 -4.52
CA ALA A 22 12.17 -5.48 -3.70
C ALA A 22 11.52 -4.23 -4.28
N ASP A 23 11.36 -4.17 -5.61
CA ASP A 23 10.87 -2.97 -6.29
C ASP A 23 9.39 -3.02 -6.67
N LYS A 24 8.71 -4.11 -6.38
CA LYS A 24 7.32 -4.24 -6.80
C LYS A 24 6.38 -3.42 -5.94
N VAL A 25 5.75 -2.45 -6.58
CA VAL A 25 4.71 -1.63 -5.94
C VAL A 25 3.36 -2.34 -6.01
N MET A 26 3.06 -3.00 -7.12
CA MET A 26 1.78 -3.67 -7.30
C MET A 26 1.99 -5.11 -7.73
N THR A 27 1.30 -6.03 -7.04
CA THR A 27 1.34 -7.46 -7.35
C THR A 27 -0.08 -7.98 -7.47
N LYS A 28 -0.22 -9.25 -7.84
CA LYS A 28 -1.51 -9.91 -7.91
C LYS A 28 -1.48 -11.14 -7.04
N GLU A 29 -2.39 -11.22 -6.08
CA GLU A 29 -2.48 -12.32 -5.13
C GLU A 29 -3.93 -12.76 -4.99
N ASN A 30 -4.20 -14.04 -5.18
CA ASN A 30 -5.55 -14.61 -5.03
C ASN A 30 -6.62 -13.85 -5.83
N GLY A 31 -6.27 -13.40 -7.03
CA GLY A 31 -7.20 -12.66 -7.88
C GLY A 31 -7.38 -11.20 -7.53
N MET A 32 -6.65 -10.72 -6.55
CA MET A 32 -6.70 -9.32 -6.14
C MET A 32 -5.41 -8.59 -6.52
N PHE A 33 -5.52 -7.31 -6.85
CA PHE A 33 -4.34 -6.45 -6.92
C PHE A 33 -3.95 -6.03 -5.51
N VAL A 34 -2.66 -6.06 -5.23
CA VAL A 34 -2.12 -5.60 -3.94
C VAL A 34 -1.16 -4.46 -4.20
N VAL A 35 -1.48 -3.28 -3.71
CA VAL A 35 -0.64 -2.09 -3.87
C VAL A 35 0.07 -1.81 -2.55
N ASN A 36 1.40 -1.83 -2.59
CA ASN A 36 2.24 -1.51 -1.45
C ASN A 36 2.70 -0.07 -1.58
N THR A 37 2.32 0.79 -0.63
CA THR A 37 2.59 2.22 -0.74
C THR A 37 3.94 2.65 -0.19
N THR A 38 4.79 1.73 0.25
CA THR A 38 6.07 2.05 0.88
C THR A 38 6.90 3.04 0.05
N THR A 39 7.07 2.77 -1.25
CA THR A 39 7.83 3.68 -2.12
C THR A 39 6.99 4.81 -2.66
N LEU A 40 5.70 4.58 -2.89
CA LEU A 40 4.81 5.62 -3.43
C LEU A 40 4.68 6.79 -2.46
N ALA A 41 4.72 6.53 -1.18
CA ALA A 41 4.55 7.54 -0.14
C ALA A 41 5.75 7.57 0.82
N GLY A 42 6.95 7.28 0.30
CA GLY A 42 8.17 7.31 1.10
C GLY A 42 8.55 8.69 1.61
N ASP A 43 7.97 9.73 1.02
CA ASP A 43 8.17 11.12 1.43
C ASP A 43 7.05 11.66 2.33
N VAL A 44 6.09 10.81 2.69
CA VAL A 44 4.93 11.22 3.48
C VAL A 44 5.07 10.67 4.90
N ASP A 45 5.31 11.56 5.84
CA ASP A 45 5.44 11.18 7.25
C ASP A 45 4.14 11.41 8.00
N GLY A 46 3.82 10.48 8.93
CA GLY A 46 2.78 10.69 9.91
C GLY A 46 3.31 11.53 11.06
N TYR A 47 2.96 11.17 12.29
CA TYR A 47 3.45 11.88 13.44
C TYR A 47 4.96 11.63 13.68
N VAL A 48 5.41 10.40 13.42
CA VAL A 48 6.81 10.00 13.64
C VAL A 48 7.53 9.73 12.33
N GLU A 49 7.05 8.78 11.56
CA GLU A 49 7.67 8.36 10.30
C GLU A 49 6.59 7.99 9.28
N THR A 50 7.01 7.35 8.19
CA THR A 50 6.08 6.91 7.14
C THR A 50 5.07 5.89 7.69
N THR A 51 3.90 5.85 7.06
CA THR A 51 2.83 4.93 7.43
C THR A 51 2.43 4.06 6.24
N PRO A 52 3.32 3.16 5.79
CA PRO A 52 3.05 2.38 4.58
C PRO A 52 1.89 1.42 4.76
N LEU A 53 1.19 1.17 3.64
CA LEU A 53 0.00 0.35 3.61
C LEU A 53 0.08 -0.68 2.49
N LYS A 54 -0.69 -1.76 2.64
CA LYS A 54 -1.02 -2.66 1.54
C LYS A 54 -2.51 -2.52 1.27
N ILE A 55 -2.83 -2.13 0.05
CA ILE A 55 -4.23 -1.95 -0.36
C ILE A 55 -4.62 -3.11 -1.26
N TYR A 56 -5.62 -3.87 -0.84
CA TYR A 56 -6.12 -5.02 -1.58
C TYR A 56 -7.34 -4.61 -2.39
N ILE A 57 -7.28 -4.81 -3.71
CA ILE A 57 -8.32 -4.35 -4.64
C ILE A 57 -8.82 -5.53 -5.47
N LYS A 58 -10.13 -5.73 -5.44
CA LYS A 58 -10.79 -6.78 -6.21
C LYS A 58 -11.96 -6.19 -6.98
N SER A 59 -12.00 -6.45 -8.29
CA SER A 59 -13.09 -5.95 -9.15
C SER A 59 -13.28 -4.44 -9.03
N ASP A 60 -12.18 -3.69 -9.04
CA ASP A 60 -12.16 -2.24 -8.93
C ASP A 60 -12.74 -1.70 -7.62
N LYS A 61 -12.81 -2.53 -6.59
CA LYS A 61 -13.25 -2.13 -5.26
C LYS A 61 -12.14 -2.38 -4.24
N VAL A 62 -12.05 -1.51 -3.27
CA VAL A 62 -11.15 -1.74 -2.14
C VAL A 62 -11.70 -2.89 -1.31
N ASP A 63 -10.98 -4.00 -1.29
CA ASP A 63 -11.39 -5.15 -0.48
C ASP A 63 -11.07 -4.88 0.98
N HIS A 64 -9.83 -4.57 1.26
CA HIS A 64 -9.40 -4.16 2.59
C HIS A 64 -8.03 -3.51 2.51
N ILE A 65 -7.61 -2.85 3.59
CA ILE A 65 -6.33 -2.18 3.69
C ILE A 65 -5.61 -2.68 4.93
N GLU A 66 -4.38 -3.13 4.77
CA GLU A 66 -3.52 -3.56 5.88
C GLU A 66 -2.45 -2.53 6.14
N ALA A 67 -2.22 -2.23 7.40
CA ALA A 67 -1.10 -1.38 7.80
C ALA A 67 0.17 -2.21 7.86
N LEU A 68 1.22 -1.72 7.23
CA LEU A 68 2.55 -2.31 7.37
C LEU A 68 3.20 -1.77 8.64
N PRO A 69 4.30 -2.38 9.13
CA PRO A 69 4.96 -1.89 10.34
C PRO A 69 5.30 -0.41 10.24
N ASN A 70 5.03 0.33 11.30
CA ASN A 70 5.28 1.77 11.36
C ASN A 70 5.67 2.14 12.78
N GLN A 71 6.11 3.40 12.98
CA GLN A 71 6.58 3.91 14.26
C GLN A 71 5.54 4.76 14.98
N GLU A 72 4.31 4.80 14.48
CA GLU A 72 3.25 5.59 15.08
C GLU A 72 2.84 5.01 16.43
N THR A 73 2.32 5.89 17.30
CA THR A 73 1.82 5.47 18.61
C THR A 73 0.66 4.49 18.42
N PRO A 74 0.74 3.26 18.97
CA PRO A 74 -0.29 2.25 18.72
C PRO A 74 -1.71 2.72 19.00
N LYS A 75 -1.90 3.48 20.08
CA LYS A 75 -3.22 4.02 20.42
C LYS A 75 -3.78 4.89 19.31
N TYR A 76 -2.98 5.81 18.80
CA TYR A 76 -3.43 6.72 17.75
C TYR A 76 -3.63 6.00 16.45
N PHE A 77 -2.76 5.05 16.14
CA PHE A 77 -2.90 4.30 14.90
C PHE A 77 -4.15 3.42 14.89
N GLN A 78 -4.53 2.87 16.04
CA GLN A 78 -5.78 2.13 16.15
C GLN A 78 -6.99 3.00 15.85
N MET A 79 -6.96 4.26 16.30
CA MET A 79 -8.02 5.23 15.98
C MET A 79 -8.13 5.44 14.47
N VAL A 80 -6.99 5.55 13.79
CA VAL A 80 -6.96 5.72 12.33
C VAL A 80 -7.49 4.47 11.62
N LYS A 81 -7.10 3.28 12.08
CA LYS A 81 -7.58 2.04 11.49
C LYS A 81 -9.09 1.93 11.57
N LYS A 82 -9.66 2.22 12.73
CA LYS A 82 -11.10 2.14 12.93
C LYS A 82 -11.86 3.25 12.23
N GLY A 83 -11.30 4.46 12.23
CA GLY A 83 -12.00 5.62 11.70
C GLY A 83 -11.82 5.86 10.21
N LEU A 84 -10.74 5.38 9.63
CA LEU A 84 -10.43 5.63 8.22
C LEU A 84 -10.30 4.36 7.39
N LEU A 85 -9.41 3.46 7.75
CA LEU A 85 -9.10 2.33 6.88
C LEU A 85 -10.32 1.43 6.64
N SER A 86 -11.11 1.17 7.66
CA SER A 86 -12.30 0.35 7.51
C SER A 86 -13.41 1.06 6.74
N LYS A 87 -13.37 2.38 6.71
CA LYS A 87 -14.37 3.20 6.02
C LYS A 87 -14.45 2.92 4.53
N TRP A 88 -13.32 2.62 3.90
CA TRP A 88 -13.26 2.45 2.46
C TRP A 88 -13.45 1.01 2.01
N ASN A 89 -13.55 0.06 2.92
CA ASN A 89 -13.75 -1.34 2.56
C ASN A 89 -15.05 -1.53 1.78
N GLY A 90 -14.96 -2.21 0.64
CA GLY A 90 -16.10 -2.47 -0.23
C GLY A 90 -16.46 -1.34 -1.17
N LYS A 91 -15.82 -0.19 -1.07
CA LYS A 91 -16.09 0.95 -1.95
C LYS A 91 -15.30 0.87 -3.25
N LYS A 92 -15.87 1.38 -4.33
CA LYS A 92 -15.17 1.43 -5.60
C LYS A 92 -13.96 2.36 -5.51
N VAL A 93 -12.85 1.95 -6.14
CA VAL A 93 -11.64 2.77 -6.17
C VAL A 93 -11.95 4.20 -6.65
N LYS A 94 -12.73 4.32 -7.71
CA LYS A 94 -13.10 5.62 -8.25
C LYS A 94 -13.86 6.47 -7.22
N SER A 95 -14.75 5.85 -6.46
CA SER A 95 -15.53 6.55 -5.44
C SER A 95 -14.64 7.03 -4.30
N VAL A 96 -13.69 6.20 -3.87
CA VAL A 96 -12.76 6.59 -2.82
C VAL A 96 -11.91 7.77 -3.27
N LEU A 97 -11.41 7.74 -4.51
CA LEU A 97 -10.61 8.85 -5.04
C LEU A 97 -11.40 10.15 -5.14
N LEU A 98 -12.67 10.08 -5.48
CA LEU A 98 -13.53 11.26 -5.48
C LEU A 98 -13.75 11.81 -4.07
N GLU A 99 -13.93 10.93 -3.11
CA GLU A 99 -14.05 11.31 -1.71
C GLU A 99 -12.78 11.98 -1.19
N LEU A 100 -11.61 11.49 -1.62
CA LEU A 100 -10.32 12.06 -1.21
C LEU A 100 -10.02 13.41 -1.85
N LYS A 101 -10.67 13.74 -2.96
CA LYS A 101 -10.54 15.06 -3.58
C LYS A 101 -11.28 16.13 -2.78
N SER A 102 -12.45 15.80 -2.28
CA SER A 102 -13.13 16.65 -1.31
C SER A 102 -12.49 16.36 0.04
N GLU A 103 -12.55 17.30 0.98
CA GLU A 103 -11.91 17.14 2.26
C GLU A 103 -12.43 15.92 3.01
N THR A 104 -11.51 15.02 3.38
CA THR A 104 -11.80 13.92 4.28
C THR A 104 -11.29 14.33 5.65
N ASP A 105 -12.19 14.33 6.64
CA ASP A 105 -11.83 14.75 7.98
C ASP A 105 -10.86 13.77 8.63
N ALA A 106 -9.81 14.31 9.22
CA ALA A 106 -8.86 13.53 10.00
C ALA A 106 -9.54 13.03 11.28
N VAL A 107 -9.05 11.89 11.79
CA VAL A 107 -9.54 11.35 13.06
C VAL A 107 -9.04 12.24 14.19
N THR A 108 -9.95 12.70 15.04
CA THR A 108 -9.62 13.57 16.17
C THR A 108 -8.57 12.91 17.06
N GLY A 109 -7.51 13.64 17.38
CA GLY A 109 -6.42 13.13 18.21
C GLY A 109 -5.34 12.38 17.45
N ALA A 110 -5.52 12.18 16.13
CA ALA A 110 -4.54 11.50 15.29
C ALA A 110 -4.43 12.17 13.93
N THR A 111 -4.38 13.51 13.92
CA THR A 111 -4.44 14.31 12.68
C THR A 111 -3.27 14.04 11.74
N TYR A 112 -2.04 14.06 12.25
CA TYR A 112 -0.86 13.85 11.40
C TYR A 112 -0.86 12.44 10.80
N THR A 113 -1.15 11.45 11.61
CA THR A 113 -1.22 10.06 11.15
C THR A 113 -2.35 9.87 10.14
N SER A 114 -3.51 10.49 10.40
CA SER A 114 -4.64 10.42 9.47
C SER A 114 -4.30 11.01 8.12
N ASN A 115 -3.67 12.18 8.09
CA ASN A 115 -3.30 12.84 6.84
C ASN A 115 -2.30 12.00 6.05
N ALA A 116 -1.34 11.38 6.73
CA ALA A 116 -0.36 10.52 6.10
C ALA A 116 -1.02 9.28 5.50
N VAL A 117 -1.93 8.65 6.23
CA VAL A 117 -2.66 7.47 5.76
C VAL A 117 -3.53 7.83 4.56
N ILE A 118 -4.23 8.96 4.61
CA ILE A 118 -5.05 9.43 3.49
C ILE A 118 -4.19 9.60 2.24
N GLU A 119 -3.01 10.22 2.37
CA GLU A 119 -2.12 10.41 1.23
C GLU A 119 -1.59 9.08 0.70
N ASN A 120 -1.30 8.12 1.57
CA ASN A 120 -0.91 6.77 1.16
C ASN A 120 -2.01 6.11 0.34
N VAL A 121 -3.24 6.15 0.81
CA VAL A 121 -4.38 5.56 0.09
C VAL A 121 -4.56 6.23 -1.26
N LYS A 122 -4.52 7.56 -1.28
CA LYS A 122 -4.66 8.33 -2.52
C LYS A 122 -3.63 7.91 -3.57
N ARG A 123 -2.36 7.91 -3.18
CA ARG A 123 -1.27 7.56 -4.11
C ARG A 123 -1.36 6.10 -4.56
N GLY A 124 -1.71 5.20 -3.65
CA GLY A 124 -1.87 3.79 -3.98
C GLY A 124 -2.99 3.54 -4.97
N LEU A 125 -4.14 4.16 -4.77
CA LEU A 125 -5.28 4.01 -5.66
C LEU A 125 -5.04 4.68 -7.02
N GLN A 126 -4.34 5.81 -7.04
CA GLN A 126 -3.94 6.46 -8.29
C GLN A 126 -3.00 5.56 -9.09
N TYR A 127 -2.04 4.95 -8.42
CA TYR A 127 -1.12 4.00 -9.05
C TYR A 127 -1.87 2.81 -9.64
N TYR A 128 -2.81 2.28 -8.89
CA TYR A 128 -3.64 1.17 -9.36
C TYR A 128 -4.37 1.54 -10.65
N GLN A 129 -5.03 2.69 -10.68
CA GLN A 129 -5.78 3.10 -11.87
C GLN A 129 -4.90 3.28 -13.11
N LYS A 130 -3.68 3.75 -12.93
CA LYS A 130 -2.74 3.91 -14.03
C LYS A 130 -2.18 2.59 -14.54
N ASN A 131 -2.05 1.60 -13.68
CA ASN A 131 -1.29 0.40 -13.99
C ASN A 131 -2.12 -0.89 -14.01
N LYS A 132 -3.39 -0.83 -13.75
CA LYS A 132 -4.25 -2.01 -13.83
C LYS A 132 -4.43 -2.43 -15.29
N LYS A 133 -4.40 -3.73 -15.54
CA LYS A 133 -4.68 -4.29 -16.85
C LYS A 133 -5.23 -5.69 -16.74
#